data_3f7f6b3bd6f60bc3669040244fcd952e
#
_entry.id   3f7f6b3bd6f60bc3669040244fcd952e
#
_cell.length_a   1.000
_cell.length_b   1.000
_cell.length_c   1.000
_cell.angle_alpha   90.00
_cell.angle_beta   90.00
_cell.angle_gamma   90.00
#
_symmetry.space_group_name_H-M   'P 1'
#
loop_
_entity.id
_entity.type
_entity.pdbx_description
1 polymer ?
#
loop_
_entity_poly.entity_id
_entity_poly.type
_entity_poly.pdbx_seq_one_letter_code
_entity_poly.pdbx_strand_id
1 'polypeptide(L)'
;LSKLYWDIHINLEIKGVSEINRDLLASILRFLSLKITELVNPKTEKCYSARHTDFHCRGYFHMSFKDLRSFIDHLEANGELKRISYPVDPHLEMTEIADRVLRAKGPALLFENPKDHHMPVLVNLFGTPKRVAMALGKDDPLALREVGELLAFLKEPEPPRGFKDAIAKIPMFKQALNMPPKTVRNPPCQQVIKTGDEVDLTQLPIQHCWPGDVAPLVTWGLTITKGPRKSRQNLGIYRQQLLGKNKLIMRWLSHRGGALDFADFKQQFPGERYPVVVALGADPVTILGAVTPVPDSMSEYAFAGLLRGERTEVCKALSCDLEVPATSEIILEGYIGPEELAEEGPYGDHTGYYNETDKFPVFTVTHITHRKDAIYHSTYTGRPPDEPAMLGVALNEVFVPILRKQYPEIVDFYLPPEGCSYRMAVISIRKQYPGHAKRVMMGAWSFLRQFMYTKFIVIVDEDVNCRDWQDVIWAITTRMDPKRDTVMIENTPIDYLDFASPVAGLGSKMGLDATNKWEGETNREWGTPIVMDPKVKQKIDSIWDELGIDDSPTL
;
A
#
# COMPACT_ATOMS: atom_id res chain seq x y z
N LEU A 1 -3.01 -30.51 23.73
CA LEU A 1 -2.31 -30.49 22.42
C LEU A 1 -3.06 -31.32 21.39
N SER A 2 -3.48 -32.57 21.67
CA SER A 2 -4.28 -33.38 20.77
C SER A 2 -5.63 -32.71 20.40
N LYS A 3 -6.33 -32.14 21.39
CA LYS A 3 -7.58 -31.41 21.17
C LYS A 3 -7.37 -30.12 20.35
N LEU A 4 -6.29 -29.38 20.58
CA LEU A 4 -5.92 -28.20 19.81
C LEU A 4 -5.57 -28.56 18.34
N TYR A 5 -4.89 -29.69 18.13
CA TYR A 5 -4.59 -30.24 16.80
C TYR A 5 -5.86 -30.58 16.03
N TRP A 6 -6.82 -31.28 16.68
CA TRP A 6 -8.10 -31.64 16.08
C TRP A 6 -8.99 -30.42 15.80
N ASP A 7 -9.04 -29.46 16.73
CA ASP A 7 -9.82 -28.21 16.55
C ASP A 7 -9.26 -27.35 15.40
N ILE A 8 -7.93 -27.30 15.23
CA ILE A 8 -7.28 -26.61 14.09
C ILE A 8 -7.51 -27.37 12.78
N HIS A 9 -7.38 -28.70 12.77
CA HIS A 9 -7.58 -29.52 11.57
C HIS A 9 -9.02 -29.46 11.05
N ILE A 10 -10.01 -29.60 11.94
CA ILE A 10 -11.43 -29.48 11.62
C ILE A 10 -11.78 -28.06 11.12
N ASN A 11 -11.23 -27.02 11.74
CA ASN A 11 -11.46 -25.64 11.29
C ASN A 11 -10.82 -25.33 9.92
N LEU A 12 -9.73 -26.01 9.57
CA LEU A 12 -9.07 -25.86 8.26
C LEU A 12 -9.81 -26.61 7.14
N GLU A 13 -10.36 -27.78 7.42
CA GLU A 13 -11.16 -28.54 6.46
C GLU A 13 -12.52 -27.90 6.16
N ILE A 14 -13.18 -27.31 7.15
CA ILE A 14 -14.49 -26.68 7.01
C ILE A 14 -14.42 -25.34 6.28
N LYS A 15 -13.24 -24.66 6.22
CA LYS A 15 -13.13 -23.25 5.78
C LYS A 15 -12.36 -23.01 4.48
N GLY A 16 -12.10 -23.99 3.66
CA GLY A 16 -11.57 -23.78 2.30
C GLY A 16 -10.17 -23.16 2.21
N VAL A 17 -9.30 -23.44 3.15
CA VAL A 17 -7.88 -23.04 3.09
C VAL A 17 -7.17 -23.83 2.00
N SER A 18 -6.37 -23.17 1.14
CA SER A 18 -5.68 -23.82 0.02
C SER A 18 -4.76 -24.96 0.50
N GLU A 19 -4.57 -26.00 -0.32
CA GLU A 19 -3.75 -27.19 0.01
C GLU A 19 -2.33 -26.83 0.44
N ILE A 20 -1.71 -25.83 -0.18
CA ILE A 20 -0.37 -25.35 0.17
C ILE A 20 -0.30 -24.83 1.63
N ASN A 21 -1.36 -24.17 2.10
CA ASN A 21 -1.41 -23.67 3.49
C ASN A 21 -1.68 -24.80 4.50
N ARG A 22 -2.40 -25.87 4.11
CA ARG A 22 -2.65 -27.04 4.96
C ARG A 22 -1.38 -27.83 5.24
N ASP A 23 -0.60 -28.12 4.22
CA ASP A 23 0.64 -28.88 4.35
C ASP A 23 1.71 -28.13 5.16
N LEU A 24 1.80 -26.83 4.96
CA LEU A 24 2.70 -25.98 5.74
C LEU A 24 2.31 -25.97 7.23
N LEU A 25 1.03 -25.74 7.54
CA LEU A 25 0.53 -25.74 8.92
C LEU A 25 0.65 -27.12 9.56
N ALA A 26 0.34 -28.19 8.82
CA ALA A 26 0.49 -29.57 9.29
C ALA A 26 1.96 -29.93 9.57
N SER A 27 2.88 -29.49 8.73
CA SER A 27 4.33 -29.70 8.92
C SER A 27 4.85 -28.94 10.15
N ILE A 28 4.40 -27.72 10.36
CA ILE A 28 4.76 -26.90 11.54
C ILE A 28 4.20 -27.52 12.82
N LEU A 29 2.93 -27.94 12.82
CA LEU A 29 2.31 -28.57 13.98
C LEU A 29 2.96 -29.92 14.32
N ARG A 30 3.35 -30.71 13.31
CA ARG A 30 4.13 -31.96 13.51
C ARG A 30 5.50 -31.66 14.11
N PHE A 31 6.21 -30.65 13.62
CA PHE A 31 7.52 -30.23 14.15
C PHE A 31 7.43 -29.78 15.61
N LEU A 32 6.44 -28.93 15.93
CA LEU A 32 6.19 -28.48 17.32
C LEU A 32 5.78 -29.62 18.23
N SER A 33 4.96 -30.56 17.77
CA SER A 33 4.55 -31.76 18.54
C SER A 33 5.74 -32.68 18.83
N LEU A 34 6.59 -32.95 17.83
CA LEU A 34 7.79 -33.79 18.03
C LEU A 34 8.79 -33.16 19.01
N LYS A 35 9.02 -31.84 18.91
CA LYS A 35 9.95 -31.15 19.83
C LYS A 35 9.43 -30.97 21.25
N ILE A 36 8.13 -30.81 21.45
CA ILE A 36 7.52 -30.76 22.78
C ILE A 36 7.59 -32.14 23.44
N THR A 37 7.45 -33.22 22.67
CA THR A 37 7.59 -34.58 23.17
C THR A 37 9.04 -34.88 23.61
N GLU A 38 10.05 -34.32 22.96
CA GLU A 38 11.47 -34.41 23.38
C GLU A 38 11.76 -33.59 24.64
N LEU A 39 11.07 -32.48 24.89
CA LEU A 39 11.25 -31.58 26.03
C LEU A 39 10.57 -32.08 27.33
N VAL A 40 9.57 -32.95 27.22
CA VAL A 40 8.85 -33.53 28.36
C VAL A 40 9.56 -34.78 28.91
N ASN A 41 10.71 -35.18 28.38
CA ASN A 41 11.48 -36.31 28.88
C ASN A 41 12.46 -35.86 29.98
N PRO A 42 12.30 -36.26 31.28
CA PRO A 42 12.97 -35.66 32.41
C PRO A 42 14.38 -36.20 32.67
N LYS A 43 15.24 -36.28 31.68
CA LYS A 43 16.64 -36.73 31.82
C LYS A 43 17.64 -35.88 31.08
N THR A 44 17.76 -34.59 31.40
CA THR A 44 19.00 -33.81 31.17
C THR A 44 18.94 -32.47 31.92
N GLU A 45 19.34 -32.48 33.17
CA GLU A 45 19.85 -31.27 33.85
C GLU A 45 21.28 -31.02 33.37
N LYS A 46 21.51 -29.90 32.70
CA LYS A 46 22.80 -29.20 32.68
C LYS A 46 22.56 -27.69 32.63
N CYS A 47 22.88 -27.05 33.75
CA CYS A 47 22.98 -25.61 33.91
C CYS A 47 23.99 -25.03 32.92
N TYR A 48 23.56 -24.03 32.13
CA TYR A 48 24.46 -23.05 31.52
C TYR A 48 24.02 -21.65 31.93
N SER A 49 24.91 -20.97 32.66
CA SER A 49 24.83 -19.56 32.98
C SER A 49 25.07 -18.78 31.67
N ALA A 50 24.07 -18.06 31.19
CA ALA A 50 24.18 -17.13 30.06
C ALA A 50 24.12 -15.70 30.58
N ARG A 51 25.16 -14.95 30.29
CA ARG A 51 25.23 -13.50 30.53
C ARG A 51 24.11 -12.77 29.73
N HIS A 52 23.53 -11.81 30.39
CA HIS A 52 22.53 -10.90 29.83
C HIS A 52 23.03 -10.21 28.57
N THR A 53 22.32 -10.42 27.47
CA THR A 53 22.14 -9.45 26.42
C THR A 53 20.64 -9.20 26.36
N ASP A 54 20.25 -8.00 26.76
CA ASP A 54 18.86 -7.55 26.79
C ASP A 54 18.29 -7.50 25.37
N PHE A 55 17.64 -8.59 24.95
CA PHE A 55 16.67 -8.53 23.89
C PHE A 55 15.35 -8.06 24.51
N HIS A 56 15.05 -6.79 24.36
CA HIS A 56 13.73 -6.26 24.65
C HIS A 56 12.73 -6.96 23.73
N CYS A 57 12.07 -8.00 24.21
CA CYS A 57 10.78 -8.42 23.70
C CYS A 57 9.77 -7.28 23.98
N ARG A 58 9.76 -6.23 23.18
CA ARG A 58 8.61 -5.34 23.09
C ARG A 58 7.48 -6.19 22.53
N GLY A 59 6.52 -6.53 23.39
CA GLY A 59 5.27 -7.15 22.99
C GLY A 59 4.66 -6.31 21.86
N TYR A 60 4.28 -6.95 20.76
CA TYR A 60 3.53 -6.34 19.68
C TYR A 60 2.14 -5.93 20.22
N PHE A 61 2.06 -4.79 20.89
CA PHE A 61 0.79 -4.10 21.09
C PHE A 61 0.46 -3.42 19.76
N HIS A 62 -0.25 -4.13 18.89
CA HIS A 62 -0.89 -3.52 17.74
C HIS A 62 -2.05 -2.68 18.26
N MET A 63 -1.95 -1.36 18.11
CA MET A 63 -3.11 -0.49 18.16
C MET A 63 -3.92 -0.79 16.89
N SER A 64 -5.01 -1.53 17.01
CA SER A 64 -5.90 -1.83 15.89
C SER A 64 -7.06 -0.85 15.89
N PHE A 65 -7.39 -0.29 14.73
CA PHE A 65 -8.54 0.58 14.57
C PHE A 65 -9.73 -0.25 14.08
N LYS A 66 -10.81 -0.20 14.84
CA LYS A 66 -12.04 -0.95 14.54
C LYS A 66 -12.71 -0.45 13.26
N ASP A 67 -12.70 0.86 13.04
CA ASP A 67 -13.33 1.57 11.92
C ASP A 67 -12.59 2.87 11.61
N LEU A 68 -13.05 3.58 10.59
CA LEU A 68 -12.50 4.88 10.21
C LEU A 68 -12.58 5.90 11.35
N ARG A 69 -13.64 5.88 12.15
CA ARG A 69 -13.88 6.86 13.23
C ARG A 69 -12.89 6.72 14.36
N SER A 70 -12.58 5.49 14.78
CA SER A 70 -11.57 5.23 15.79
C SER A 70 -10.17 5.69 15.34
N PHE A 71 -9.90 5.67 14.04
CA PHE A 71 -8.68 6.26 13.49
C PHE A 71 -8.72 7.79 13.45
N ILE A 72 -9.85 8.39 13.07
CA ILE A 72 -10.08 9.85 13.15
C ILE A 72 -9.85 10.36 14.57
N ASP A 73 -10.45 9.71 15.58
CA ASP A 73 -10.27 10.07 16.99
C ASP A 73 -8.81 9.98 17.43
N HIS A 74 -8.11 8.95 16.97
CA HIS A 74 -6.69 8.79 17.23
C HIS A 74 -5.85 9.89 16.58
N LEU A 75 -6.10 10.22 15.32
CA LEU A 75 -5.41 11.32 14.62
C LEU A 75 -5.66 12.66 15.31
N GLU A 76 -6.89 12.93 15.73
CA GLU A 76 -7.25 14.16 16.45
C GLU A 76 -6.51 14.26 17.79
N ALA A 77 -6.48 13.19 18.56
CA ALA A 77 -5.75 13.12 19.83
C ALA A 77 -4.23 13.34 19.69
N ASN A 78 -3.66 13.04 18.52
CA ASN A 78 -2.24 13.23 18.20
C ASN A 78 -1.93 14.50 17.41
N GLY A 79 -2.91 15.40 17.19
CA GLY A 79 -2.74 16.63 16.43
C GLY A 79 -2.57 16.43 14.91
N GLU A 80 -2.89 15.22 14.41
CA GLU A 80 -2.80 14.85 13.01
C GLU A 80 -4.12 15.00 12.23
N LEU A 81 -5.16 15.59 12.86
CA LEU A 81 -6.44 15.90 12.22
C LEU A 81 -6.89 17.31 12.59
N LYS A 82 -7.44 18.01 11.60
CA LYS A 82 -8.07 19.33 11.76
C LYS A 82 -9.52 19.27 11.31
N ARG A 83 -10.45 19.64 12.21
CA ARG A 83 -11.86 19.86 11.86
C ARG A 83 -12.02 21.27 11.29
N ILE A 84 -12.80 21.39 10.22
CA ILE A 84 -13.09 22.64 9.52
C ILE A 84 -14.60 22.84 9.52
N SER A 85 -15.07 23.77 10.35
CA SER A 85 -16.51 24.09 10.47
C SER A 85 -16.94 25.19 9.51
N TYR A 86 -16.00 25.88 8.85
CA TYR A 86 -16.32 26.85 7.80
C TYR A 86 -16.91 26.12 6.58
N PRO A 87 -18.03 26.62 6.01
CA PRO A 87 -18.63 26.02 4.83
C PRO A 87 -17.68 26.07 3.63
N VAL A 88 -17.28 24.89 3.11
CA VAL A 88 -16.37 24.75 1.98
C VAL A 88 -17.05 23.98 0.86
N ASP A 89 -16.83 24.42 -0.39
CA ASP A 89 -17.42 23.81 -1.55
C ASP A 89 -16.64 22.54 -1.97
N PRO A 90 -17.31 21.39 -2.16
CA PRO A 90 -16.69 20.22 -2.79
C PRO A 90 -16.19 20.48 -4.22
N HIS A 91 -16.71 21.51 -4.88
CA HIS A 91 -16.24 21.95 -6.18
C HIS A 91 -15.01 22.84 -6.01
N LEU A 92 -13.82 22.32 -6.27
CA LEU A 92 -12.49 22.94 -6.31
C LEU A 92 -11.94 23.41 -4.94
N GLU A 93 -12.75 24.03 -4.05
CA GLU A 93 -12.27 24.66 -2.83
C GLU A 93 -11.63 23.63 -1.88
N MET A 94 -12.28 22.46 -1.67
CA MET A 94 -11.73 21.40 -0.81
C MET A 94 -10.41 20.88 -1.34
N THR A 95 -10.26 20.74 -2.65
CA THR A 95 -9.01 20.27 -3.28
C THR A 95 -7.89 21.27 -3.08
N GLU A 96 -8.14 22.57 -3.30
CA GLU A 96 -7.13 23.62 -3.10
C GLU A 96 -6.64 23.68 -1.65
N ILE A 97 -7.57 23.58 -0.67
CA ILE A 97 -7.20 23.53 0.75
C ILE A 97 -6.40 22.28 1.06
N ALA A 98 -6.84 21.13 0.56
CA ALA A 98 -6.19 19.85 0.78
C ALA A 98 -4.76 19.81 0.19
N ASP A 99 -4.56 20.34 -1.03
CA ASP A 99 -3.25 20.42 -1.68
C ASP A 99 -2.26 21.31 -0.90
N ARG A 100 -2.69 22.50 -0.47
CA ARG A 100 -1.85 23.38 0.35
C ARG A 100 -1.43 22.75 1.66
N VAL A 101 -2.38 22.12 2.35
CA VAL A 101 -2.12 21.47 3.64
C VAL A 101 -1.20 20.26 3.47
N LEU A 102 -1.39 19.45 2.43
CA LEU A 102 -0.55 18.29 2.15
C LEU A 102 0.89 18.72 1.83
N ARG A 103 1.07 19.75 0.97
CA ARG A 103 2.41 20.30 0.63
C ARG A 103 3.12 20.87 1.84
N ALA A 104 2.37 21.41 2.80
CA ALA A 104 2.91 21.86 4.08
C ALA A 104 3.12 20.71 5.10
N LYS A 105 2.94 19.45 4.68
CA LYS A 105 2.98 18.26 5.57
C LYS A 105 2.01 18.36 6.75
N GLY A 106 0.90 19.06 6.56
CA GLY A 106 -0.11 19.33 7.57
C GLY A 106 -1.04 18.12 7.84
N PRO A 107 -2.03 18.30 8.75
CA PRO A 107 -2.92 17.23 9.21
C PRO A 107 -3.91 16.73 8.15
N ALA A 108 -4.58 15.62 8.43
CA ALA A 108 -5.81 15.24 7.76
C ALA A 108 -6.90 16.28 8.02
N LEU A 109 -7.85 16.43 7.09
CA LEU A 109 -8.89 17.45 7.15
C LEU A 109 -10.27 16.80 7.18
N LEU A 110 -11.09 17.19 8.16
CA LEU A 110 -12.51 16.84 8.22
C LEU A 110 -13.35 18.10 8.02
N PHE A 111 -13.92 18.28 6.83
CA PHE A 111 -14.86 19.34 6.52
C PHE A 111 -16.23 18.99 7.05
N GLU A 112 -16.69 19.65 8.12
CA GLU A 112 -17.95 19.32 8.81
C GLU A 112 -19.17 19.86 8.08
N ASN A 113 -19.01 20.96 7.34
CA ASN A 113 -20.09 21.68 6.67
C ASN A 113 -19.80 21.86 5.16
N PRO A 114 -19.83 20.78 4.34
CA PRO A 114 -19.71 20.95 2.89
C PRO A 114 -20.92 21.70 2.33
N LYS A 115 -20.69 22.69 1.46
CA LYS A 115 -21.77 23.47 0.83
C LYS A 115 -22.74 22.54 0.11
N ASP A 116 -24.03 22.81 0.24
CA ASP A 116 -25.14 22.08 -0.40
C ASP A 116 -25.24 20.59 -0.04
N HIS A 117 -24.47 20.13 0.95
CA HIS A 117 -24.48 18.75 1.45
C HIS A 117 -24.52 18.71 2.98
N HIS A 118 -24.96 17.55 3.52
CA HIS A 118 -25.08 17.35 4.97
C HIS A 118 -24.04 16.37 5.53
N MET A 119 -23.35 15.64 4.65
CA MET A 119 -22.39 14.60 5.04
C MET A 119 -20.98 15.19 5.11
N PRO A 120 -20.28 15.11 6.26
CA PRO A 120 -18.90 15.58 6.38
C PRO A 120 -17.96 14.90 5.38
N VAL A 121 -16.91 15.60 4.95
CA VAL A 121 -15.91 15.11 4.01
C VAL A 121 -14.54 15.01 4.67
N LEU A 122 -13.94 13.83 4.64
CA LEU A 122 -12.59 13.55 5.12
C LEU A 122 -11.62 13.47 3.94
N VAL A 123 -10.53 14.25 3.99
CA VAL A 123 -9.46 14.23 2.98
C VAL A 123 -8.08 14.24 3.61
N ASN A 124 -7.04 13.92 2.84
CA ASN A 124 -5.65 13.84 3.29
C ASN A 124 -5.44 12.84 4.44
N LEU A 125 -6.28 11.83 4.56
CA LEU A 125 -6.17 10.82 5.62
C LEU A 125 -4.77 10.20 5.66
N PHE A 126 -4.22 9.85 4.50
CA PHE A 126 -2.89 9.26 4.30
C PHE A 126 -1.89 10.26 3.72
N GLY A 127 -2.11 11.56 3.89
CA GLY A 127 -1.32 12.63 3.28
C GLY A 127 0.10 12.80 3.85
N THR A 128 0.53 11.94 4.79
CA THR A 128 1.93 11.82 5.24
C THR A 128 2.30 10.36 5.47
N PRO A 129 3.57 9.96 5.24
CA PRO A 129 4.03 8.60 5.56
C PRO A 129 3.82 8.22 7.02
N LYS A 130 3.90 9.19 7.94
CA LYS A 130 3.61 9.00 9.36
C LYS A 130 2.17 8.51 9.59
N ARG A 131 1.15 9.16 8.99
CA ARG A 131 -0.25 8.73 9.14
C ARG A 131 -0.52 7.37 8.54
N VAL A 132 0.17 7.01 7.45
CA VAL A 132 0.10 5.64 6.89
C VAL A 132 0.67 4.62 7.89
N ALA A 133 1.79 4.91 8.54
CA ALA A 133 2.36 4.06 9.59
C ALA A 133 1.41 3.97 10.80
N MET A 134 0.87 5.10 11.27
CA MET A 134 -0.12 5.15 12.35
C MET A 134 -1.34 4.27 12.06
N ALA A 135 -1.83 4.26 10.82
CA ALA A 135 -2.95 3.40 10.40
C ALA A 135 -2.67 1.90 10.58
N LEU A 136 -1.41 1.51 10.54
CA LEU A 136 -0.93 0.14 10.80
C LEU A 136 -0.40 -0.05 12.23
N GLY A 137 -0.70 0.89 13.13
CA GLY A 137 -0.27 0.85 14.53
C GLY A 137 1.23 0.99 14.72
N LYS A 138 1.90 1.75 13.85
CA LYS A 138 3.33 2.03 13.88
C LYS A 138 3.58 3.53 14.04
N ASP A 139 4.64 3.88 14.77
CA ASP A 139 5.01 5.29 14.99
C ASP A 139 5.93 5.83 13.88
N ASP A 140 6.67 4.93 13.23
CA ASP A 140 7.66 5.26 12.20
C ASP A 140 7.35 4.53 10.88
N PRO A 141 7.35 5.23 9.73
CA PRO A 141 7.22 4.60 8.41
C PRO A 141 8.22 3.46 8.15
N LEU A 142 9.44 3.53 8.66
CA LEU A 142 10.43 2.46 8.53
C LEU A 142 10.00 1.15 9.21
N ALA A 143 9.16 1.24 10.25
CA ALA A 143 8.59 0.06 10.89
C ALA A 143 7.64 -0.75 9.97
N LEU A 144 7.20 -0.18 8.85
CA LEU A 144 6.45 -0.91 7.82
C LEU A 144 7.29 -2.02 7.15
N ARG A 145 8.61 -1.99 7.28
CA ARG A 145 9.50 -3.09 6.86
C ARG A 145 9.17 -4.40 7.56
N GLU A 146 8.69 -4.37 8.79
CA GLU A 146 8.23 -5.58 9.49
C GLU A 146 7.07 -6.28 8.75
N VAL A 147 6.18 -5.49 8.12
CA VAL A 147 5.13 -6.02 7.24
C VAL A 147 5.74 -6.69 5.99
N GLY A 148 6.75 -6.06 5.42
CA GLY A 148 7.49 -6.62 4.28
C GLY A 148 8.23 -7.91 4.61
N GLU A 149 8.82 -8.01 5.80
CA GLU A 149 9.47 -9.23 6.29
C GLU A 149 8.45 -10.36 6.47
N LEU A 150 7.26 -10.05 7.01
CA LEU A 150 6.16 -11.01 7.14
C LEU A 150 5.70 -11.50 5.76
N LEU A 151 5.51 -10.61 4.79
CA LEU A 151 5.14 -10.98 3.41
C LEU A 151 6.21 -11.82 2.72
N ALA A 152 7.50 -11.45 2.88
CA ALA A 152 8.63 -12.20 2.33
C ALA A 152 8.68 -13.62 2.92
N PHE A 153 8.42 -13.77 4.22
CA PHE A 153 8.33 -15.06 4.89
C PHE A 153 7.13 -15.89 4.39
N LEU A 154 5.94 -15.27 4.25
CA LEU A 154 4.74 -15.99 3.76
C LEU A 154 4.88 -16.45 2.31
N LYS A 155 5.62 -15.68 1.49
CA LYS A 155 5.89 -16.04 0.10
C LYS A 155 6.84 -17.23 -0.02
N GLU A 156 7.88 -17.26 0.81
CA GLU A 156 8.90 -18.30 0.83
C GLU A 156 9.23 -18.66 2.29
N PRO A 157 8.41 -19.53 2.92
CA PRO A 157 8.60 -19.88 4.32
C PRO A 157 9.88 -20.68 4.51
N GLU A 158 10.77 -20.18 5.34
CA GLU A 158 11.98 -20.90 5.75
C GLU A 158 11.70 -21.72 7.00
N PRO A 159 12.11 -23.00 7.03
CA PRO A 159 12.01 -23.80 8.26
C PRO A 159 12.82 -23.16 9.38
N PRO A 160 12.33 -23.20 10.63
CA PRO A 160 13.08 -22.63 11.75
C PRO A 160 14.47 -23.26 11.89
N ARG A 161 15.50 -22.42 12.01
CA ARG A 161 16.91 -22.85 12.15
C ARG A 161 17.25 -23.35 13.56
N GLY A 162 16.27 -23.42 14.47
CA GLY A 162 16.40 -23.91 15.84
C GLY A 162 15.28 -23.46 16.75
N PHE A 163 15.33 -23.87 18.02
CA PHE A 163 14.27 -23.61 18.99
C PHE A 163 14.01 -22.12 19.26
N LYS A 164 15.06 -21.30 19.34
CA LYS A 164 14.93 -19.84 19.51
C LYS A 164 14.25 -19.18 18.32
N ASP A 165 14.61 -19.59 17.11
CA ASP A 165 14.00 -19.09 15.87
C ASP A 165 12.53 -19.54 15.75
N ALA A 166 12.21 -20.77 16.16
CA ALA A 166 10.83 -21.24 16.20
C ALA A 166 9.96 -20.43 17.16
N ILE A 167 10.46 -20.08 18.34
CA ILE A 167 9.76 -19.22 19.31
C ILE A 167 9.59 -17.81 18.74
N ALA A 168 10.60 -17.24 18.12
CA ALA A 168 10.53 -15.91 17.52
C ALA A 168 9.48 -15.81 16.40
N LYS A 169 9.20 -16.91 15.69
CA LYS A 169 8.20 -16.98 14.61
C LYS A 169 6.76 -17.23 15.09
N ILE A 170 6.53 -17.59 16.39
CA ILE A 170 5.17 -17.82 16.94
C ILE A 170 4.23 -16.64 16.74
N PRO A 171 4.62 -15.35 16.96
CA PRO A 171 3.73 -14.22 16.73
C PRO A 171 3.24 -14.13 15.29
N MET A 172 4.09 -14.40 14.30
CA MET A 172 3.73 -14.41 12.88
C MET A 172 2.66 -15.46 12.57
N PHE A 173 2.78 -16.66 13.14
CA PHE A 173 1.77 -17.70 12.97
C PHE A 173 0.44 -17.36 13.65
N LYS A 174 0.47 -16.68 14.80
CA LYS A 174 -0.76 -16.18 15.44
C LYS A 174 -1.47 -15.14 14.56
N GLN A 175 -0.72 -14.27 13.92
CA GLN A 175 -1.29 -13.30 12.97
C GLN A 175 -1.98 -13.98 11.78
N ALA A 176 -1.41 -15.07 11.26
CA ALA A 176 -2.01 -15.83 10.18
C ALA A 176 -3.40 -16.43 10.52
N LEU A 177 -3.70 -16.67 11.80
CA LEU A 177 -5.03 -17.11 12.24
C LEU A 177 -6.12 -16.03 12.08
N ASN A 178 -5.73 -14.78 11.92
CA ASN A 178 -6.64 -13.65 11.70
C ASN A 178 -6.93 -13.37 10.23
N MET A 179 -6.35 -14.13 9.31
CA MET A 179 -6.57 -13.94 7.88
C MET A 179 -8.04 -14.16 7.43
N PRO A 180 -8.75 -15.22 7.86
CA PRO A 180 -10.13 -15.41 7.43
C PRO A 180 -11.03 -14.28 7.95
N PRO A 181 -11.84 -13.61 7.11
CA PRO A 181 -12.77 -12.60 7.58
C PRO A 181 -13.82 -13.18 8.53
N LYS A 182 -14.49 -12.31 9.28
CA LYS A 182 -15.55 -12.66 10.23
C LYS A 182 -16.85 -11.96 9.80
N THR A 183 -17.88 -12.73 9.47
CA THR A 183 -19.21 -12.17 9.17
C THR A 183 -19.88 -11.69 10.45
N VAL A 184 -20.39 -10.44 10.42
CA VAL A 184 -21.10 -9.82 11.55
C VAL A 184 -22.57 -9.59 11.20
N ARG A 185 -23.41 -9.57 12.26
CA ARG A 185 -24.83 -9.24 12.17
C ARG A 185 -25.04 -7.76 12.52
N ASN A 186 -26.05 -7.12 11.93
CA ASN A 186 -26.39 -5.71 12.16
C ASN A 186 -25.18 -4.76 11.93
N PRO A 187 -24.59 -4.77 10.73
CA PRO A 187 -23.38 -4.01 10.44
C PRO A 187 -23.70 -2.48 10.44
N PRO A 188 -22.78 -1.64 10.93
CA PRO A 188 -22.96 -0.18 10.92
C PRO A 188 -23.22 0.40 9.53
N CYS A 189 -22.62 -0.15 8.49
CA CYS A 189 -22.77 0.33 7.11
C CYS A 189 -24.18 0.14 6.52
N GLN A 190 -25.07 -0.60 7.18
CA GLN A 190 -26.45 -0.86 6.74
C GLN A 190 -27.49 -0.24 7.69
N GLN A 191 -27.16 0.81 8.43
CA GLN A 191 -28.11 1.50 9.33
C GLN A 191 -29.16 2.32 8.58
N VAL A 192 -28.81 2.87 7.43
CA VAL A 192 -29.71 3.57 6.51
C VAL A 192 -29.66 2.84 5.17
N ILE A 193 -30.82 2.58 4.58
CA ILE A 193 -30.93 1.85 3.31
C ILE A 193 -31.79 2.68 2.37
N LYS A 194 -31.22 3.00 1.18
CA LYS A 194 -31.89 3.71 0.08
C LYS A 194 -31.97 2.80 -1.13
N THR A 195 -33.14 2.65 -1.72
CA THR A 195 -33.39 1.78 -2.87
C THR A 195 -34.34 2.44 -3.88
N GLY A 196 -34.38 1.95 -5.11
CA GLY A 196 -35.27 2.46 -6.15
C GLY A 196 -35.08 3.97 -6.39
N ASP A 197 -36.13 4.74 -6.28
CA ASP A 197 -36.10 6.20 -6.54
C ASP A 197 -35.33 7.01 -5.49
N GLU A 198 -35.06 6.43 -4.31
CA GLU A 198 -34.28 7.06 -3.25
C GLU A 198 -32.77 7.01 -3.52
N VAL A 199 -32.33 6.22 -4.51
CA VAL A 199 -30.94 6.14 -4.92
C VAL A 199 -30.56 7.41 -5.66
N ASP A 200 -29.76 8.25 -5.01
CA ASP A 200 -29.31 9.52 -5.56
C ASP A 200 -27.87 9.83 -5.13
N LEU A 201 -26.93 9.57 -6.03
CA LEU A 201 -25.50 9.81 -5.83
C LEU A 201 -25.16 11.31 -5.74
N THR A 202 -26.02 12.18 -6.27
CA THR A 202 -25.80 13.64 -6.21
C THR A 202 -26.00 14.21 -4.81
N GLN A 203 -26.59 13.42 -3.89
CA GLN A 203 -26.67 13.79 -2.47
C GLN A 203 -25.37 13.56 -1.70
N LEU A 204 -24.44 12.81 -2.28
CA LEU A 204 -23.11 12.61 -1.70
C LEU A 204 -22.20 13.79 -2.07
N PRO A 205 -21.35 14.29 -1.15
CA PRO A 205 -20.42 15.40 -1.41
C PRO A 205 -19.22 14.92 -2.24
N ILE A 206 -19.50 14.40 -3.43
CA ILE A 206 -18.47 13.92 -4.35
C ILE A 206 -17.68 15.12 -4.88
N GLN A 207 -16.37 15.13 -4.70
CA GLN A 207 -15.52 16.25 -5.11
C GLN A 207 -15.39 16.38 -6.62
N HIS A 208 -15.40 17.63 -7.09
CA HIS A 208 -14.90 18.04 -8.39
C HIS A 208 -13.53 18.67 -8.16
N CYS A 209 -12.44 17.93 -8.46
CA CYS A 209 -11.12 18.27 -7.95
C CYS A 209 -10.42 19.39 -8.72
N TRP A 210 -10.48 19.38 -10.06
CA TRP A 210 -9.72 20.31 -10.89
C TRP A 210 -10.62 21.02 -11.92
N PRO A 211 -10.27 22.24 -12.33
CA PRO A 211 -11.10 23.01 -13.28
C PRO A 211 -11.37 22.32 -14.62
N GLY A 212 -10.48 21.45 -15.06
CA GLY A 212 -10.62 20.68 -16.30
C GLY A 212 -11.23 19.29 -16.14
N ASP A 213 -11.61 18.90 -14.92
CA ASP A 213 -12.33 17.65 -14.69
C ASP A 213 -13.73 17.73 -15.33
N VAL A 214 -14.19 16.66 -15.94
CA VAL A 214 -15.47 16.65 -16.66
C VAL A 214 -16.68 16.56 -15.74
N ALA A 215 -16.54 15.96 -14.55
CA ALA A 215 -17.60 15.73 -13.57
C ALA A 215 -17.00 15.42 -12.19
N PRO A 216 -17.82 15.40 -11.10
CA PRO A 216 -17.38 14.91 -9.80
C PRO A 216 -16.85 13.47 -9.85
N LEU A 217 -15.85 13.16 -9.03
CA LEU A 217 -15.11 11.91 -9.05
C LEU A 217 -15.08 11.22 -7.69
N VAL A 218 -15.59 10.01 -7.60
CA VAL A 218 -15.37 9.12 -6.45
C VAL A 218 -13.95 8.59 -6.52
N THR A 219 -13.13 8.89 -5.52
CA THR A 219 -11.68 8.65 -5.52
C THR A 219 -11.26 7.47 -4.65
N TRP A 220 -11.83 7.31 -3.45
CA TRP A 220 -11.54 6.24 -2.51
C TRP A 220 -12.52 5.07 -2.54
N GLY A 221 -13.13 4.79 -3.70
CA GLY A 221 -14.06 3.68 -3.86
C GLY A 221 -13.35 2.32 -3.81
N LEU A 222 -13.46 1.60 -2.68
CA LEU A 222 -13.07 0.19 -2.57
C LEU A 222 -14.05 -0.66 -3.37
N THR A 223 -13.68 -1.02 -4.58
CA THR A 223 -14.54 -1.82 -5.47
C THR A 223 -14.34 -3.30 -5.21
N ILE A 224 -15.43 -3.98 -4.92
CA ILE A 224 -15.50 -5.39 -4.58
C ILE A 224 -16.07 -6.14 -5.76
N THR A 225 -15.33 -7.13 -6.25
CA THR A 225 -15.70 -8.00 -7.37
C THR A 225 -15.39 -9.45 -7.05
N LYS A 226 -15.98 -10.37 -7.82
CA LYS A 226 -15.66 -11.79 -7.75
C LYS A 226 -15.74 -12.40 -9.13
N GLY A 227 -14.63 -12.90 -9.63
CA GLY A 227 -14.60 -13.68 -10.86
C GLY A 227 -15.31 -15.02 -10.68
N PRO A 228 -16.03 -15.53 -11.71
CA PRO A 228 -16.87 -16.72 -11.60
C PRO A 228 -16.10 -18.00 -11.26
N ARG A 229 -14.81 -18.04 -11.60
CA ARG A 229 -13.91 -19.16 -11.30
C ARG A 229 -13.06 -18.97 -10.06
N LYS A 230 -13.27 -17.87 -9.31
CA LYS A 230 -12.49 -17.52 -8.12
C LYS A 230 -13.26 -17.83 -6.84
N SER A 231 -12.61 -18.45 -5.88
CA SER A 231 -13.16 -18.68 -4.55
C SER A 231 -13.14 -17.41 -3.68
N ARG A 232 -12.22 -16.45 -3.99
CA ARG A 232 -12.02 -15.20 -3.27
C ARG A 232 -12.63 -14.01 -4.01
N GLN A 233 -13.02 -12.99 -3.27
CA GLN A 233 -13.33 -11.67 -3.80
C GLN A 233 -12.05 -10.88 -4.01
N ASN A 234 -12.07 -9.96 -4.97
CA ASN A 234 -11.06 -8.95 -5.20
C ASN A 234 -11.51 -7.62 -4.59
N LEU A 235 -10.61 -6.94 -3.96
CA LEU A 235 -10.78 -5.60 -3.42
C LEU A 235 -9.76 -4.67 -4.06
N GLY A 236 -10.22 -3.61 -4.70
CA GLY A 236 -9.30 -2.66 -5.35
C GLY A 236 -9.87 -1.25 -5.36
N ILE A 237 -8.99 -0.26 -5.38
CA ILE A 237 -9.38 1.14 -5.51
C ILE A 237 -9.37 1.51 -6.98
N TYR A 238 -10.51 2.01 -7.46
CA TYR A 238 -10.69 2.51 -8.82
C TYR A 238 -11.47 3.81 -8.74
N ARG A 239 -11.05 4.82 -9.50
CA ARG A 239 -11.80 6.06 -9.61
C ARG A 239 -13.09 5.85 -10.40
N GLN A 240 -14.13 6.60 -10.04
CA GLN A 240 -15.44 6.46 -10.65
C GLN A 240 -16.03 7.84 -10.94
N GLN A 241 -16.26 8.12 -12.21
CA GLN A 241 -16.87 9.36 -12.65
C GLN A 241 -18.39 9.35 -12.40
N LEU A 242 -18.91 10.41 -11.79
CA LEU A 242 -20.35 10.59 -11.67
C LEU A 242 -20.96 10.85 -13.05
N LEU A 243 -21.88 10.00 -13.47
CA LEU A 243 -22.58 10.14 -14.76
C LEU A 243 -24.02 10.63 -14.60
N GLY A 244 -24.61 10.44 -13.42
CA GLY A 244 -25.99 10.84 -13.14
C GLY A 244 -26.48 10.35 -11.79
N LYS A 245 -27.79 10.44 -11.57
CA LYS A 245 -28.42 10.18 -10.28
C LYS A 245 -28.05 8.81 -9.66
N ASN A 246 -27.91 7.78 -10.50
CA ASN A 246 -27.62 6.42 -10.05
C ASN A 246 -26.57 5.69 -10.92
N LYS A 247 -25.73 6.42 -11.65
CA LYS A 247 -24.72 5.83 -12.53
C LYS A 247 -23.35 6.43 -12.31
N LEU A 248 -22.35 5.56 -12.31
CA LEU A 248 -20.92 5.89 -12.26
C LEU A 248 -20.22 5.20 -13.42
N ILE A 249 -19.15 5.81 -13.95
CA ILE A 249 -18.25 5.13 -14.90
C ILE A 249 -17.10 4.53 -14.11
N MET A 250 -16.91 3.23 -14.21
CA MET A 250 -15.87 2.49 -13.52
C MET A 250 -14.59 2.43 -14.36
N ARG A 251 -13.56 3.18 -13.97
CA ARG A 251 -12.29 3.17 -14.72
C ARG A 251 -11.49 1.90 -14.45
N TRP A 252 -11.77 0.88 -15.22
CA TRP A 252 -11.09 -0.40 -15.17
C TRP A 252 -10.08 -0.58 -16.30
N LEU A 253 -8.81 -0.41 -15.99
CA LEU A 253 -7.73 -0.79 -16.91
C LEU A 253 -7.69 -2.30 -17.07
N SER A 254 -7.54 -2.79 -18.29
CA SER A 254 -7.71 -4.20 -18.69
C SER A 254 -6.90 -5.23 -17.87
N HIS A 255 -5.78 -4.80 -17.30
CA HIS A 255 -4.89 -5.66 -16.51
C HIS A 255 -5.18 -5.65 -15.00
N ARG A 256 -6.16 -4.88 -14.52
CA ARG A 256 -6.52 -4.79 -13.10
C ARG A 256 -7.51 -5.88 -12.69
N GLY A 257 -7.48 -6.26 -11.40
CA GLY A 257 -8.27 -7.37 -10.87
C GLY A 257 -9.75 -7.32 -11.18
N GLY A 258 -10.41 -6.16 -10.97
CA GLY A 258 -11.84 -6.00 -11.30
C GLY A 258 -12.16 -6.13 -12.78
N ALA A 259 -11.30 -5.59 -13.66
CA ALA A 259 -11.44 -5.75 -15.11
C ALA A 259 -11.29 -7.21 -15.56
N LEU A 260 -10.34 -7.93 -14.99
CA LEU A 260 -10.12 -9.35 -15.27
C LEU A 260 -11.31 -10.21 -14.80
N ASP A 261 -11.85 -9.93 -13.62
CA ASP A 261 -13.04 -10.60 -13.08
C ASP A 261 -14.26 -10.36 -13.97
N PHE A 262 -14.45 -9.13 -14.45
CA PHE A 262 -15.54 -8.78 -15.36
C PHE A 262 -15.38 -9.44 -16.74
N ALA A 263 -14.18 -9.47 -17.29
CA ALA A 263 -13.90 -10.14 -18.56
C ALA A 263 -14.20 -11.65 -18.49
N ASP A 264 -13.77 -12.31 -17.40
CA ASP A 264 -14.08 -13.72 -17.12
C ASP A 264 -15.60 -13.96 -17.00
N PHE A 265 -16.30 -13.04 -16.30
CA PHE A 265 -17.75 -13.14 -16.14
C PHE A 265 -18.49 -12.99 -17.46
N LYS A 266 -18.14 -12.01 -18.31
CA LYS A 266 -18.75 -11.82 -19.64
C LYS A 266 -18.56 -13.05 -20.52
N GLN A 267 -17.42 -13.72 -20.43
CA GLN A 267 -17.14 -14.93 -21.21
C GLN A 267 -18.01 -16.10 -20.74
N GLN A 268 -18.24 -16.24 -19.43
CA GLN A 268 -18.96 -17.37 -18.86
C GLN A 268 -20.48 -17.16 -18.85
N PHE A 269 -20.93 -15.92 -18.69
CA PHE A 269 -22.33 -15.51 -18.60
C PHE A 269 -22.65 -14.38 -19.58
N PRO A 270 -22.63 -14.63 -20.90
CA PRO A 270 -22.85 -13.61 -21.89
C PRO A 270 -24.26 -13.02 -21.76
N GLY A 271 -24.35 -11.70 -21.75
CA GLY A 271 -25.62 -10.97 -21.62
C GLY A 271 -26.12 -10.76 -20.20
N GLU A 272 -25.48 -11.33 -19.18
CA GLU A 272 -25.88 -11.13 -17.78
C GLU A 272 -25.27 -9.87 -17.17
N ARG A 273 -25.91 -9.35 -16.11
CA ARG A 273 -25.45 -8.22 -15.33
C ARG A 273 -24.40 -8.66 -14.31
N TYR A 274 -23.24 -8.02 -14.30
CA TYR A 274 -22.16 -8.33 -13.39
C TYR A 274 -22.34 -7.60 -12.06
N PRO A 275 -22.51 -8.29 -10.92
CA PRO A 275 -22.65 -7.63 -9.62
C PRO A 275 -21.33 -6.97 -9.19
N VAL A 276 -21.45 -5.73 -8.73
CA VAL A 276 -20.34 -4.92 -8.21
C VAL A 276 -20.82 -4.18 -6.98
N VAL A 277 -19.93 -4.04 -6.00
CA VAL A 277 -20.15 -3.22 -4.82
C VAL A 277 -18.97 -2.29 -4.61
N VAL A 278 -19.24 -1.07 -4.14
CA VAL A 278 -18.24 -0.08 -3.79
C VAL A 278 -18.42 0.33 -2.34
N ALA A 279 -17.35 0.20 -1.55
CA ALA A 279 -17.32 0.64 -0.16
C ALA A 279 -16.49 1.92 -0.02
N LEU A 280 -16.98 2.89 0.73
CA LEU A 280 -16.31 4.14 1.05
C LEU A 280 -16.15 4.27 2.57
N GLY A 281 -14.98 4.76 2.99
CA GLY A 281 -14.72 4.96 4.42
C GLY A 281 -14.65 3.66 5.23
N ALA A 282 -14.03 2.62 4.70
CA ALA A 282 -13.67 1.43 5.48
C ALA A 282 -12.62 1.76 6.55
N ASP A 283 -12.33 0.82 7.44
CA ASP A 283 -11.22 0.99 8.37
C ASP A 283 -9.87 1.16 7.65
N PRO A 284 -8.90 1.88 8.24
CA PRO A 284 -7.66 2.25 7.54
C PRO A 284 -6.85 1.05 7.06
N VAL A 285 -6.85 -0.07 7.82
CA VAL A 285 -6.07 -1.26 7.45
C VAL A 285 -6.69 -1.97 6.24
N THR A 286 -8.02 -2.00 6.13
CA THR A 286 -8.72 -2.53 4.95
C THR A 286 -8.44 -1.67 3.71
N ILE A 287 -8.41 -0.33 3.84
CA ILE A 287 -8.04 0.58 2.75
C ILE A 287 -6.59 0.31 2.30
N LEU A 288 -5.65 0.24 3.24
CA LEU A 288 -4.23 -0.03 2.92
C LEU A 288 -4.03 -1.43 2.33
N GLY A 289 -4.79 -2.42 2.79
CA GLY A 289 -4.79 -3.76 2.21
C GLY A 289 -5.24 -3.79 0.75
N ALA A 290 -6.19 -2.95 0.37
CA ALA A 290 -6.70 -2.86 -1.00
C ALA A 290 -5.73 -2.16 -1.97
N VAL A 291 -4.80 -1.34 -1.49
CA VAL A 291 -3.77 -0.66 -2.33
C VAL A 291 -2.44 -1.40 -2.34
N THR A 292 -2.20 -2.30 -1.39
CA THR A 292 -0.95 -3.06 -1.33
C THR A 292 -1.03 -4.25 -2.30
N PRO A 293 -0.08 -4.42 -3.22
CA PRO A 293 -0.04 -5.59 -4.09
C PRO A 293 0.19 -6.87 -3.27
N VAL A 294 -0.85 -7.68 -3.16
CA VAL A 294 -0.78 -9.00 -2.50
C VAL A 294 -0.69 -10.11 -3.54
N PRO A 295 -0.12 -11.29 -3.19
CA PRO A 295 -0.15 -12.45 -4.07
C PRO A 295 -1.57 -12.85 -4.46
N ASP A 296 -1.77 -13.32 -5.69
CA ASP A 296 -3.10 -13.74 -6.19
C ASP A 296 -3.76 -14.85 -5.36
N SER A 297 -3.01 -15.57 -4.56
CA SER A 297 -3.51 -16.60 -3.63
C SER A 297 -4.11 -16.04 -2.34
N MET A 298 -3.94 -14.74 -2.06
CA MET A 298 -4.39 -14.07 -0.83
C MET A 298 -5.45 -13.03 -1.17
N SER A 299 -6.57 -13.00 -0.43
CA SER A 299 -7.53 -11.90 -0.55
C SER A 299 -7.07 -10.69 0.27
N GLU A 300 -7.46 -9.50 -0.17
CA GLU A 300 -7.17 -8.24 0.52
C GLU A 300 -7.79 -8.23 1.93
N TYR A 301 -8.95 -8.87 2.15
CA TYR A 301 -9.53 -9.06 3.48
C TYR A 301 -8.65 -9.93 4.39
N ALA A 302 -8.09 -11.00 3.84
CA ALA A 302 -7.17 -11.86 4.58
C ALA A 302 -5.88 -11.10 4.93
N PHE A 303 -5.38 -10.30 4.01
CA PHE A 303 -4.21 -9.45 4.22
C PHE A 303 -4.48 -8.37 5.27
N ALA A 304 -5.64 -7.70 5.19
CA ALA A 304 -6.04 -6.71 6.20
C ALA A 304 -6.16 -7.34 7.60
N GLY A 305 -6.72 -8.54 7.71
CA GLY A 305 -6.79 -9.28 8.98
C GLY A 305 -5.41 -9.66 9.51
N LEU A 306 -4.49 -10.05 8.63
CA LEU A 306 -3.08 -10.31 8.98
C LEU A 306 -2.41 -9.05 9.53
N LEU A 307 -2.54 -7.91 8.83
CA LEU A 307 -1.94 -6.64 9.23
C LEU A 307 -2.49 -6.11 10.55
N ARG A 308 -3.81 -6.18 10.73
CA ARG A 308 -4.50 -5.71 11.92
C ARG A 308 -4.22 -6.58 13.15
N GLY A 309 -3.88 -7.85 12.97
CA GLY A 309 -3.83 -8.82 14.07
C GLY A 309 -5.21 -9.24 14.60
N GLU A 310 -6.28 -8.85 13.91
CA GLU A 310 -7.68 -9.20 14.17
C GLU A 310 -8.41 -9.48 12.85
N ARG A 311 -9.43 -10.35 12.89
CA ARG A 311 -10.17 -10.75 11.70
C ARG A 311 -10.97 -9.57 11.14
N THR A 312 -10.87 -9.33 9.83
CA THR A 312 -11.66 -8.30 9.14
C THR A 312 -13.16 -8.60 9.29
N GLU A 313 -13.93 -7.64 9.79
CA GLU A 313 -15.37 -7.76 9.90
C GLU A 313 -16.03 -7.45 8.57
N VAL A 314 -16.82 -8.41 8.07
CA VAL A 314 -17.57 -8.30 6.81
C VAL A 314 -19.05 -8.60 7.03
N CYS A 315 -19.90 -8.11 6.14
CA CYS A 315 -21.30 -8.48 6.06
C CYS A 315 -21.69 -8.72 4.60
N LYS A 316 -22.82 -9.41 4.38
CA LYS A 316 -23.35 -9.57 3.02
C LYS A 316 -23.89 -8.27 2.49
N ALA A 317 -23.65 -8.00 1.20
CA ALA A 317 -24.38 -6.98 0.46
C ALA A 317 -25.88 -7.34 0.42
N LEU A 318 -26.75 -6.33 0.25
CA LEU A 318 -28.20 -6.53 0.19
C LEU A 318 -28.68 -7.00 -1.18
N SER A 319 -28.01 -6.58 -2.24
CA SER A 319 -28.43 -6.82 -3.64
C SER A 319 -27.76 -8.02 -4.30
N CYS A 320 -26.68 -8.57 -3.73
CA CYS A 320 -25.90 -9.64 -4.34
C CYS A 320 -25.12 -10.47 -3.31
N ASP A 321 -24.52 -11.58 -3.76
CA ASP A 321 -23.74 -12.48 -2.90
C ASP A 321 -22.26 -12.05 -2.79
N LEU A 322 -22.03 -10.75 -2.54
CA LEU A 322 -20.71 -10.21 -2.20
C LEU A 322 -20.66 -9.85 -0.71
N GLU A 323 -19.49 -9.96 -0.13
CA GLU A 323 -19.21 -9.51 1.24
C GLU A 323 -18.50 -8.16 1.20
N VAL A 324 -18.94 -7.23 2.06
CA VAL A 324 -18.44 -5.86 2.16
C VAL A 324 -17.85 -5.60 3.54
N PRO A 325 -16.90 -4.66 3.70
CA PRO A 325 -16.42 -4.30 5.03
C PRO A 325 -17.56 -3.73 5.86
N ALA A 326 -17.90 -4.41 6.95
CA ALA A 326 -19.08 -4.13 7.76
C ALA A 326 -19.04 -2.75 8.44
N THR A 327 -17.84 -2.22 8.65
CA THR A 327 -17.60 -0.94 9.35
C THR A 327 -17.46 0.26 8.42
N SER A 328 -17.63 0.08 7.11
CA SER A 328 -17.59 1.19 6.13
C SER A 328 -18.63 2.27 6.44
N GLU A 329 -18.35 3.48 6.00
CA GLU A 329 -19.26 4.62 6.15
C GLU A 329 -20.42 4.53 5.17
N ILE A 330 -20.11 4.19 3.88
CA ILE A 330 -21.09 4.13 2.78
C ILE A 330 -20.82 2.89 1.93
N ILE A 331 -21.86 2.22 1.46
CA ILE A 331 -21.81 1.13 0.47
C ILE A 331 -22.71 1.48 -0.71
N LEU A 332 -22.18 1.37 -1.91
CA LEU A 332 -22.91 1.47 -3.17
C LEU A 332 -23.00 0.08 -3.79
N GLU A 333 -24.21 -0.45 -3.98
CA GLU A 333 -24.41 -1.77 -4.55
C GLU A 333 -25.14 -1.70 -5.88
N GLY A 334 -24.78 -2.57 -6.81
CA GLY A 334 -25.42 -2.59 -8.11
C GLY A 334 -24.74 -3.53 -9.09
N TYR A 335 -24.73 -3.15 -10.35
CA TYR A 335 -24.24 -4.01 -11.42
C TYR A 335 -23.61 -3.21 -12.57
N ILE A 336 -22.78 -3.89 -13.35
CA ILE A 336 -22.33 -3.44 -14.67
C ILE A 336 -23.07 -4.25 -15.74
N GLY A 337 -23.70 -3.52 -16.68
CA GLY A 337 -24.32 -4.14 -17.85
C GLY A 337 -23.27 -4.73 -18.79
N PRO A 338 -23.63 -5.78 -19.59
CA PRO A 338 -22.65 -6.48 -20.41
C PRO A 338 -21.97 -5.63 -21.49
N GLU A 339 -22.66 -4.62 -22.03
CA GLU A 339 -22.20 -3.79 -23.13
C GLU A 339 -22.35 -2.27 -22.86
N GLU A 340 -22.71 -1.87 -21.62
CA GLU A 340 -22.91 -0.47 -21.28
C GLU A 340 -21.56 0.22 -21.02
N LEU A 341 -21.09 1.03 -21.97
CA LEU A 341 -19.86 1.81 -21.90
C LEU A 341 -20.21 3.30 -22.01
N ALA A 342 -19.44 4.14 -21.31
CA ALA A 342 -19.51 5.60 -21.43
C ALA A 342 -18.10 6.18 -21.46
N GLU A 343 -17.97 7.39 -22.01
CA GLU A 343 -16.72 8.14 -22.12
C GLU A 343 -16.35 8.74 -20.76
N GLU A 344 -15.16 8.39 -20.25
CA GLU A 344 -14.61 8.85 -18.98
C GLU A 344 -13.47 9.83 -19.21
N GLY A 345 -13.44 10.88 -18.41
CA GLY A 345 -12.40 11.90 -18.44
C GLY A 345 -12.72 13.08 -19.36
N PRO A 346 -11.81 14.08 -19.43
CA PRO A 346 -10.51 14.10 -18.77
C PRO A 346 -10.59 14.33 -17.26
N TYR A 347 -9.53 13.91 -16.54
CA TYR A 347 -9.32 14.18 -15.10
C TYR A 347 -7.87 14.53 -14.83
N GLY A 348 -7.63 15.42 -13.86
CA GLY A 348 -6.31 15.64 -13.29
C GLY A 348 -5.78 14.34 -12.66
N ASP A 349 -4.56 13.94 -13.03
CA ASP A 349 -3.97 12.67 -12.60
C ASP A 349 -2.61 12.88 -11.90
N HIS A 350 -2.11 11.84 -11.24
CA HIS A 350 -0.87 11.84 -10.43
C HIS A 350 0.41 12.23 -11.20
N THR A 351 0.33 12.37 -12.51
CA THR A 351 1.40 12.94 -13.35
C THR A 351 1.44 14.45 -13.34
N GLY A 352 0.40 15.10 -12.82
CA GLY A 352 0.20 16.54 -12.89
C GLY A 352 -0.39 17.03 -14.23
N TYR A 353 -0.89 16.11 -15.05
CA TYR A 353 -1.56 16.39 -16.32
C TYR A 353 -2.95 15.75 -16.35
N TYR A 354 -3.83 16.27 -17.20
CA TYR A 354 -5.11 15.62 -17.47
C TYR A 354 -4.89 14.39 -18.33
N ASN A 355 -5.56 13.28 -17.99
CA ASN A 355 -5.53 12.08 -18.80
C ASN A 355 -6.39 12.22 -20.08
N GLU A 356 -6.12 11.37 -21.06
CA GLU A 356 -6.96 11.24 -22.26
C GLU A 356 -8.30 10.58 -21.91
N THR A 357 -9.34 10.91 -22.68
CA THR A 357 -10.66 10.27 -22.60
C THR A 357 -10.63 8.86 -23.17
N ASP A 358 -11.36 7.94 -22.54
CA ASP A 358 -11.53 6.58 -23.03
C ASP A 358 -12.88 6.01 -22.55
N LYS A 359 -13.31 4.88 -23.12
CA LYS A 359 -14.59 4.27 -22.79
C LYS A 359 -14.42 3.18 -21.74
N PHE A 360 -15.21 3.30 -20.67
CA PHE A 360 -15.23 2.34 -19.57
C PHE A 360 -16.64 1.89 -19.23
N PRO A 361 -16.77 0.74 -18.51
CA PRO A 361 -18.06 0.21 -18.10
C PRO A 361 -18.85 1.16 -17.19
N VAL A 362 -20.17 1.17 -17.38
CA VAL A 362 -21.08 1.92 -16.52
C VAL A 362 -21.57 1.04 -15.36
N PHE A 363 -21.36 1.52 -14.15
CA PHE A 363 -21.86 0.92 -12.93
C PHE A 363 -23.21 1.56 -12.56
N THR A 364 -24.29 0.79 -12.62
CA THR A 364 -25.63 1.22 -12.20
C THR A 364 -25.84 0.86 -10.74
N VAL A 365 -26.00 1.88 -9.89
CA VAL A 365 -26.26 1.73 -8.46
C VAL A 365 -27.74 1.52 -8.22
N THR A 366 -28.08 0.46 -7.48
CA THR A 366 -29.46 0.08 -7.12
C THR A 366 -29.75 0.24 -5.65
N HIS A 367 -28.71 0.24 -4.80
CA HIS A 367 -28.80 0.43 -3.36
C HIS A 367 -27.67 1.34 -2.89
N ILE A 368 -28.00 2.27 -2.00
CA ILE A 368 -27.03 3.02 -1.20
C ILE A 368 -27.33 2.68 0.26
N THR A 369 -26.36 2.10 0.96
CA THR A 369 -26.46 1.94 2.41
C THR A 369 -25.38 2.72 3.11
N HIS A 370 -25.66 3.24 4.29
CA HIS A 370 -24.69 4.04 5.03
C HIS A 370 -24.96 4.08 6.53
N ARG A 371 -23.96 4.50 7.30
CA ARG A 371 -24.12 4.84 8.72
C ARG A 371 -25.05 6.06 8.85
N LYS A 372 -25.74 6.21 9.97
CA LYS A 372 -26.69 7.34 10.17
C LYS A 372 -26.03 8.70 10.02
N ASP A 373 -24.81 8.84 10.51
CA ASP A 373 -23.97 10.03 10.52
C ASP A 373 -22.69 9.79 9.69
N ALA A 374 -22.86 9.27 8.48
CA ALA A 374 -21.78 8.85 7.61
C ALA A 374 -20.80 9.99 7.27
N ILE A 375 -19.53 9.63 7.14
CA ILE A 375 -18.45 10.50 6.68
C ILE A 375 -18.06 10.08 5.26
N TYR A 376 -18.03 11.02 4.33
CA TYR A 376 -17.55 10.77 2.97
C TYR A 376 -16.03 10.85 2.94
N HIS A 377 -15.37 9.74 2.64
CA HIS A 377 -13.91 9.68 2.50
C HIS A 377 -13.51 9.95 1.06
N SER A 378 -12.69 10.96 0.83
CA SER A 378 -12.26 11.44 -0.47
C SER A 378 -10.77 11.74 -0.52
N THR A 379 -10.23 11.90 -1.71
CA THR A 379 -8.90 12.43 -1.99
C THR A 379 -8.90 13.12 -3.35
N TYR A 380 -7.75 13.67 -3.74
CA TYR A 380 -7.47 14.18 -5.07
C TYR A 380 -6.16 13.58 -5.59
N THR A 381 -5.96 13.58 -6.88
CA THR A 381 -4.69 13.27 -7.53
C THR A 381 -4.22 14.49 -8.32
N GLY A 382 -2.91 14.72 -8.37
CA GLY A 382 -2.36 15.87 -9.07
C GLY A 382 -0.84 15.80 -9.17
N ARG A 383 -0.22 16.94 -9.44
CA ARG A 383 1.24 17.03 -9.43
C ARG A 383 1.77 16.69 -8.03
N PRO A 384 2.68 15.72 -7.89
CA PRO A 384 3.24 15.36 -6.57
C PRO A 384 3.88 16.54 -5.82
N PRO A 385 3.84 16.54 -4.48
CA PRO A 385 3.23 15.51 -3.65
C PRO A 385 1.70 15.56 -3.64
N ASP A 386 1.05 14.41 -3.75
CA ASP A 386 -0.36 14.20 -3.50
C ASP A 386 -0.55 13.04 -2.52
N GLU A 387 -1.75 12.76 -2.06
CA GLU A 387 -1.98 11.68 -1.09
C GLU A 387 -1.58 10.30 -1.62
N PRO A 388 -1.88 9.91 -2.88
CA PRO A 388 -1.36 8.67 -3.46
C PRO A 388 0.17 8.57 -3.48
N ALA A 389 0.89 9.68 -3.71
CA ALA A 389 2.35 9.69 -3.66
C ALA A 389 2.87 9.47 -2.23
N MET A 390 2.26 10.10 -1.23
CA MET A 390 2.62 9.88 0.19
C MET A 390 2.36 8.45 0.63
N LEU A 391 1.25 7.88 0.20
CA LEU A 391 0.93 6.47 0.40
C LEU A 391 1.98 5.56 -0.26
N GLY A 392 2.39 5.89 -1.49
CA GLY A 392 3.45 5.20 -2.22
C GLY A 392 4.79 5.21 -1.47
N VAL A 393 5.21 6.35 -0.91
CA VAL A 393 6.43 6.48 -0.10
C VAL A 393 6.40 5.56 1.12
N ALA A 394 5.28 5.52 1.85
CA ALA A 394 5.16 4.65 3.02
C ALA A 394 5.12 3.16 2.64
N LEU A 395 4.31 2.78 1.65
CA LEU A 395 4.20 1.39 1.21
C LEU A 395 5.47 0.88 0.52
N ASN A 396 6.35 1.77 0.02
CA ASN A 396 7.67 1.39 -0.47
C ASN A 396 8.46 0.61 0.59
N GLU A 397 8.34 0.97 1.88
CA GLU A 397 9.02 0.27 2.96
C GLU A 397 8.61 -1.20 3.08
N VAL A 398 7.39 -1.55 2.70
CA VAL A 398 6.91 -2.94 2.66
C VAL A 398 7.66 -3.75 1.57
N PHE A 399 8.10 -3.11 0.48
CA PHE A 399 8.79 -3.81 -0.61
C PHE A 399 10.29 -3.99 -0.37
N VAL A 400 10.92 -3.13 0.44
CA VAL A 400 12.37 -3.20 0.71
C VAL A 400 12.82 -4.57 1.21
N PRO A 401 12.21 -5.20 2.22
CA PRO A 401 12.59 -6.56 2.66
C PRO A 401 12.39 -7.63 1.59
N ILE A 402 11.35 -7.52 0.77
CA ILE A 402 11.07 -8.47 -0.31
C ILE A 402 12.16 -8.37 -1.39
N LEU A 403 12.56 -7.14 -1.76
CA LEU A 403 13.67 -6.89 -2.69
C LEU A 403 14.99 -7.41 -2.13
N ARG A 404 15.30 -7.13 -0.87
CA ARG A 404 16.54 -7.57 -0.21
C ARG A 404 16.66 -9.09 -0.10
N LYS A 405 15.55 -9.81 -0.02
CA LYS A 405 15.57 -11.28 -0.06
C LYS A 405 16.06 -11.81 -1.41
N GLN A 406 15.69 -11.16 -2.51
CA GLN A 406 16.09 -11.53 -3.86
C GLN A 406 17.45 -10.93 -4.27
N TYR A 407 17.74 -9.71 -3.78
CA TYR A 407 18.96 -8.94 -4.06
C TYR A 407 19.59 -8.51 -2.73
N PRO A 408 20.36 -9.40 -2.05
CA PRO A 408 20.93 -9.13 -0.72
C PRO A 408 21.90 -7.95 -0.67
N GLU A 409 22.43 -7.57 -1.83
CA GLU A 409 23.29 -6.42 -2.01
C GLU A 409 22.58 -5.07 -1.84
N ILE A 410 21.23 -5.03 -1.97
CA ILE A 410 20.45 -3.81 -1.77
C ILE A 410 20.47 -3.43 -0.28
N VAL A 411 20.99 -2.26 0.02
CA VAL A 411 21.02 -1.66 1.36
C VAL A 411 19.72 -0.92 1.62
N ASP A 412 19.31 -0.06 0.68
CA ASP A 412 18.04 0.65 0.72
C ASP A 412 17.47 0.89 -0.69
N PHE A 413 16.15 1.13 -0.75
CA PHE A 413 15.42 1.35 -1.98
C PHE A 413 14.39 2.46 -1.74
N TYR A 414 14.40 3.48 -2.58
CA TYR A 414 13.55 4.64 -2.42
C TYR A 414 12.84 5.02 -3.72
N LEU A 415 11.54 5.22 -3.63
CA LEU A 415 10.71 5.79 -4.70
C LEU A 415 10.36 7.23 -4.29
N PRO A 416 11.02 8.24 -4.83
CA PRO A 416 10.73 9.63 -4.49
C PRO A 416 9.32 10.01 -4.96
N PRO A 417 8.56 10.79 -4.18
CA PRO A 417 7.22 11.23 -4.57
C PRO A 417 7.23 12.04 -5.88
N GLU A 418 8.28 12.81 -6.12
CA GLU A 418 8.48 13.57 -7.37
C GLU A 418 8.61 12.66 -8.60
N GLY A 419 8.96 11.40 -8.39
CA GLY A 419 9.00 10.36 -9.42
C GLY A 419 7.63 9.83 -9.83
N CYS A 420 6.54 10.45 -9.44
CA CYS A 420 5.17 10.06 -9.79
C CYS A 420 4.92 8.58 -9.53
N SER A 421 4.91 8.18 -8.26
CA SER A 421 4.79 6.80 -7.76
C SER A 421 6.06 5.98 -7.99
N TYR A 422 6.14 5.17 -9.03
CA TYR A 422 7.24 4.21 -9.28
C TYR A 422 8.06 4.52 -10.55
N ARG A 423 7.89 5.70 -11.16
CA ARG A 423 8.62 6.02 -12.41
C ARG A 423 10.08 6.32 -12.19
N MET A 424 10.48 6.66 -10.97
CA MET A 424 11.86 6.82 -10.57
C MET A 424 12.17 6.00 -9.32
N ALA A 425 13.32 5.35 -9.30
CA ALA A 425 13.85 4.64 -8.13
C ALA A 425 15.30 5.04 -7.89
N VAL A 426 15.68 5.23 -6.63
CA VAL A 426 17.06 5.36 -6.18
C VAL A 426 17.38 4.16 -5.31
N ILE A 427 18.46 3.43 -5.62
CA ILE A 427 18.79 2.17 -4.98
C ILE A 427 20.23 2.24 -4.45
N SER A 428 20.38 2.13 -3.14
CA SER A 428 21.68 2.01 -2.49
C SER A 428 22.09 0.55 -2.42
N ILE A 429 23.31 0.25 -2.85
CA ILE A 429 23.83 -1.12 -2.89
C ILE A 429 25.20 -1.24 -2.22
N ARG A 430 25.47 -2.44 -1.68
CA ARG A 430 26.82 -2.89 -1.36
C ARG A 430 27.42 -3.54 -2.59
N LYS A 431 28.17 -2.74 -3.37
CA LYS A 431 28.82 -3.21 -4.59
C LYS A 431 29.85 -4.30 -4.28
N GLN A 432 29.89 -5.38 -5.08
CA GLN A 432 30.74 -6.55 -4.83
C GLN A 432 31.67 -6.88 -6.01
N TYR A 433 31.37 -6.39 -7.21
CA TYR A 433 32.14 -6.65 -8.43
C TYR A 433 31.86 -5.58 -9.50
N PRO A 434 32.75 -5.42 -10.50
CA PRO A 434 32.53 -4.54 -11.64
C PRO A 434 31.24 -4.88 -12.38
N GLY A 435 30.45 -3.85 -12.76
CA GLY A 435 29.15 -4.01 -13.46
C GLY A 435 27.97 -4.42 -12.58
N HIS A 436 28.15 -4.52 -11.24
CA HIS A 436 27.09 -4.93 -10.31
C HIS A 436 25.89 -3.98 -10.34
N ALA A 437 26.10 -2.67 -10.45
CA ALA A 437 25.04 -1.70 -10.57
C ALA A 437 24.09 -1.99 -11.74
N LYS A 438 24.65 -2.34 -12.90
CA LYS A 438 23.86 -2.66 -14.10
C LYS A 438 23.01 -3.92 -13.92
N ARG A 439 23.52 -4.96 -13.22
CA ARG A 439 22.75 -6.15 -12.85
C ARG A 439 21.56 -5.79 -11.96
N VAL A 440 21.76 -4.91 -10.96
CA VAL A 440 20.67 -4.48 -10.06
C VAL A 440 19.62 -3.67 -10.81
N MET A 441 19.99 -2.80 -11.76
CA MET A 441 19.04 -2.10 -12.63
C MET A 441 18.14 -3.08 -13.38
N MET A 442 18.71 -4.06 -14.06
CA MET A 442 17.97 -5.09 -14.82
C MET A 442 17.07 -5.92 -13.90
N GLY A 443 17.56 -6.27 -12.73
CA GLY A 443 16.80 -6.98 -11.70
C GLY A 443 15.61 -6.18 -11.19
N ALA A 444 15.80 -4.91 -10.84
CA ALA A 444 14.75 -4.04 -10.35
C ALA A 444 13.63 -3.84 -11.40
N TRP A 445 13.96 -3.60 -12.66
CA TRP A 445 12.97 -3.45 -13.74
C TRP A 445 12.11 -4.69 -13.99
N SER A 446 12.59 -5.88 -13.64
CA SER A 446 11.89 -7.15 -13.89
C SER A 446 11.29 -7.81 -12.65
N PHE A 447 11.59 -7.32 -11.44
CA PHE A 447 11.29 -8.02 -10.19
C PHE A 447 9.81 -8.01 -9.81
N LEU A 448 9.19 -6.82 -9.76
CA LEU A 448 7.77 -6.65 -9.46
C LEU A 448 7.06 -6.02 -10.65
N ARG A 449 5.80 -6.43 -10.86
CA ARG A 449 5.01 -5.99 -12.01
C ARG A 449 4.92 -4.46 -12.12
N GLN A 450 4.82 -3.72 -11.02
CA GLN A 450 4.80 -2.26 -11.03
C GLN A 450 6.13 -1.64 -11.46
N PHE A 451 7.27 -2.27 -11.16
CA PHE A 451 8.60 -1.74 -11.52
C PHE A 451 8.94 -1.93 -13.01
N MET A 452 8.16 -2.71 -13.73
CA MET A 452 8.21 -2.74 -15.18
C MET A 452 7.94 -1.35 -15.79
N TYR A 453 7.23 -0.47 -15.09
CA TYR A 453 6.95 0.91 -15.49
C TYR A 453 7.95 1.94 -14.95
N THR A 454 8.94 1.53 -14.15
CA THR A 454 10.01 2.42 -13.68
C THR A 454 10.83 2.91 -14.87
N LYS A 455 10.89 4.22 -15.05
CA LYS A 455 11.54 4.89 -16.17
C LYS A 455 13.01 5.16 -15.88
N PHE A 456 13.30 5.67 -14.68
CA PHE A 456 14.63 6.03 -14.24
C PHE A 456 15.04 5.22 -13.02
N ILE A 457 16.27 4.67 -13.05
CA ILE A 457 16.90 4.04 -11.89
C ILE A 457 18.27 4.68 -11.68
N VAL A 458 18.52 5.17 -10.46
CA VAL A 458 19.84 5.61 -10.01
C VAL A 458 20.37 4.58 -9.01
N ILE A 459 21.56 4.04 -9.26
CA ILE A 459 22.24 3.16 -8.32
C ILE A 459 23.38 3.94 -7.66
N VAL A 460 23.40 3.91 -6.33
CA VAL A 460 24.44 4.53 -5.49
C VAL A 460 25.06 3.49 -4.56
N ASP A 461 26.24 3.77 -4.01
CA ASP A 461 26.87 2.93 -2.99
C ASP A 461 26.22 3.13 -1.61
N GLU A 462 26.51 2.23 -0.66
CA GLU A 462 25.96 2.24 0.70
C GLU A 462 26.38 3.46 1.55
N ASP A 463 27.36 4.23 1.13
CA ASP A 463 27.78 5.48 1.77
C ASP A 463 26.95 6.70 1.35
N VAL A 464 26.03 6.54 0.39
CA VAL A 464 25.12 7.58 -0.10
C VAL A 464 23.71 7.33 0.44
N ASN A 465 23.12 8.34 1.06
CA ASN A 465 21.72 8.27 1.46
C ASN A 465 20.80 8.41 0.25
N CYS A 466 20.24 7.30 -0.23
CA CYS A 466 19.36 7.29 -1.40
C CYS A 466 18.05 8.09 -1.22
N ARG A 467 17.73 8.55 0.01
CA ARG A 467 16.56 9.38 0.34
C ARG A 467 16.89 10.87 0.38
N ASP A 468 18.15 11.23 0.32
CA ASP A 468 18.62 12.61 0.27
C ASP A 468 19.07 12.96 -1.16
N TRP A 469 18.28 13.80 -1.82
CA TRP A 469 18.59 14.25 -3.18
C TRP A 469 19.90 15.03 -3.28
N GLN A 470 20.35 15.73 -2.24
CA GLN A 470 21.61 16.42 -2.26
C GLN A 470 22.77 15.42 -2.35
N ASP A 471 22.68 14.36 -1.57
CA ASP A 471 23.67 13.28 -1.55
C ASP A 471 23.66 12.47 -2.87
N VAL A 472 22.45 12.16 -3.38
CA VAL A 472 22.28 11.46 -4.67
C VAL A 472 22.81 12.28 -5.84
N ILE A 473 22.53 13.59 -5.89
CA ILE A 473 23.05 14.47 -6.96
C ILE A 473 24.56 14.59 -6.85
N TRP A 474 25.12 14.69 -5.64
CA TRP A 474 26.56 14.66 -5.44
C TRP A 474 27.17 13.38 -6.01
N ALA A 475 26.59 12.20 -5.74
CA ALA A 475 27.08 10.93 -6.27
C ALA A 475 27.00 10.88 -7.81
N ILE A 476 25.89 11.32 -8.41
CA ILE A 476 25.75 11.40 -9.86
C ILE A 476 26.83 12.28 -10.49
N THR A 477 27.09 13.45 -9.91
CA THR A 477 28.00 14.44 -10.50
C THR A 477 29.48 14.10 -10.29
N THR A 478 29.81 13.33 -9.26
CA THR A 478 31.21 13.01 -8.91
C THR A 478 31.65 11.60 -9.30
N ARG A 479 30.72 10.64 -9.46
CA ARG A 479 31.03 9.23 -9.71
C ARG A 479 30.67 8.73 -11.11
N MET A 480 29.88 9.49 -11.87
CA MET A 480 29.45 9.11 -13.22
C MET A 480 30.25 9.77 -14.33
N ASP A 481 30.59 8.97 -15.33
CA ASP A 481 30.78 9.43 -16.71
C ASP A 481 29.50 9.13 -17.51
N PRO A 482 28.83 10.13 -18.10
CA PRO A 482 27.52 9.92 -18.72
C PRO A 482 27.49 8.85 -19.82
N LYS A 483 28.57 8.68 -20.56
CA LYS A 483 28.63 7.67 -21.64
C LYS A 483 28.87 6.27 -21.10
N ARG A 484 29.79 6.11 -20.16
CA ARG A 484 30.18 4.81 -19.59
C ARG A 484 29.09 4.25 -18.68
N ASP A 485 28.44 5.13 -17.87
CA ASP A 485 27.66 4.74 -16.69
C ASP A 485 26.15 4.86 -16.90
N THR A 486 25.71 5.24 -18.11
CA THR A 486 24.30 5.24 -18.48
C THR A 486 23.92 3.94 -19.19
N VAL A 487 22.80 3.37 -18.78
CA VAL A 487 22.14 2.25 -19.46
C VAL A 487 20.85 2.77 -20.09
N MET A 488 20.71 2.64 -21.42
CA MET A 488 19.50 2.96 -22.16
C MET A 488 18.88 1.68 -22.70
N ILE A 489 17.57 1.49 -22.48
CA ILE A 489 16.79 0.37 -23.04
C ILE A 489 15.58 0.94 -23.74
N GLU A 490 15.49 0.70 -25.03
CA GLU A 490 14.40 1.19 -25.89
C GLU A 490 13.28 0.14 -26.02
N ASN A 491 12.10 0.60 -26.45
CA ASN A 491 10.94 -0.25 -26.77
C ASN A 491 10.50 -1.14 -25.60
N THR A 492 10.42 -0.56 -24.40
CA THR A 492 9.98 -1.25 -23.20
C THR A 492 8.61 -0.77 -22.75
N PRO A 493 7.85 -1.59 -21.99
CA PRO A 493 6.60 -1.15 -21.40
C PRO A 493 6.81 0.08 -20.51
N ILE A 494 5.94 1.06 -20.65
CA ILE A 494 5.85 2.26 -19.83
C ILE A 494 4.39 2.49 -19.45
N ASP A 495 4.16 3.25 -18.39
CA ASP A 495 2.81 3.65 -18.02
C ASP A 495 2.15 4.47 -19.14
N TYR A 496 0.93 4.11 -19.52
CA TYR A 496 0.19 4.81 -20.59
C TYR A 496 -0.13 6.28 -20.25
N LEU A 497 -0.09 6.67 -18.95
CA LEU A 497 -0.20 8.06 -18.50
C LEU A 497 1.12 8.84 -18.66
N ASP A 498 2.16 8.26 -19.22
CA ASP A 498 3.41 8.94 -19.50
C ASP A 498 3.37 9.63 -20.88
N PHE A 499 2.92 10.88 -20.92
CA PHE A 499 2.88 11.68 -22.14
C PHE A 499 4.26 11.99 -22.76
N ALA A 500 5.34 11.76 -22.02
CA ALA A 500 6.71 11.91 -22.55
C ALA A 500 7.16 10.67 -23.35
N SER A 501 6.42 9.58 -23.32
CA SER A 501 6.71 8.41 -24.15
C SER A 501 6.34 8.67 -25.62
N PRO A 502 7.12 8.16 -26.59
CA PRO A 502 6.83 8.38 -28.01
C PRO A 502 5.54 7.69 -28.49
N VAL A 503 5.13 6.62 -27.81
CA VAL A 503 3.91 5.86 -28.08
C VAL A 503 3.27 5.50 -26.74
N ALA A 504 1.94 5.57 -26.65
CA ALA A 504 1.22 5.19 -25.43
C ALA A 504 1.56 3.75 -25.01
N GLY A 505 2.01 3.59 -23.77
CA GLY A 505 2.39 2.30 -23.21
C GLY A 505 3.74 1.74 -23.67
N LEU A 506 4.48 2.43 -24.55
CA LEU A 506 5.78 1.98 -25.05
C LEU A 506 6.79 3.15 -25.05
N GLY A 507 7.89 2.98 -24.35
CA GLY A 507 8.90 4.02 -24.19
C GLY A 507 10.29 3.46 -23.94
N SER A 508 11.14 4.25 -23.28
CA SER A 508 12.51 3.88 -22.95
C SER A 508 12.78 3.95 -21.47
N LYS A 509 13.83 3.28 -21.03
CA LYS A 509 14.34 3.28 -19.66
C LYS A 509 15.76 3.81 -19.61
N MET A 510 16.10 4.53 -18.54
CA MET A 510 17.43 5.01 -18.28
C MET A 510 17.89 4.57 -16.89
N GLY A 511 19.06 3.93 -16.83
CA GLY A 511 19.75 3.62 -15.59
C GLY A 511 21.02 4.43 -15.45
N LEU A 512 21.28 4.97 -14.26
CA LEU A 512 22.44 5.78 -13.92
C LEU A 512 23.28 5.03 -12.86
N ASP A 513 24.51 4.64 -13.20
CA ASP A 513 25.45 4.00 -12.27
C ASP A 513 26.32 5.06 -11.60
N ALA A 514 25.83 5.59 -10.47
CA ALA A 514 26.51 6.55 -9.62
C ALA A 514 27.30 5.87 -8.47
N THR A 515 27.78 4.65 -8.67
CA THR A 515 28.66 3.96 -7.72
C THR A 515 30.14 4.33 -7.95
N ASN A 516 30.98 4.12 -6.93
CA ASN A 516 32.44 4.15 -7.07
C ASN A 516 32.90 3.15 -8.15
N LYS A 517 33.87 3.54 -8.96
CA LYS A 517 34.39 2.66 -10.02
C LYS A 517 35.59 1.84 -9.54
N TRP A 518 35.53 0.57 -9.89
CA TRP A 518 36.57 -0.41 -9.56
C TRP A 518 37.51 -0.65 -10.75
N GLU A 519 38.60 -1.37 -10.51
CA GLU A 519 39.48 -1.85 -11.57
C GLU A 519 38.68 -2.60 -12.65
N GLY A 520 38.88 -2.29 -13.89
CA GLY A 520 38.15 -2.79 -15.05
C GLY A 520 36.91 -1.94 -15.45
N GLU A 521 36.44 -1.03 -14.61
CA GLU A 521 35.38 -0.06 -14.96
C GLU A 521 35.94 1.30 -15.37
N THR A 522 37.19 1.61 -14.95
CA THR A 522 37.94 2.82 -15.31
C THR A 522 39.40 2.52 -15.42
N ASN A 523 40.11 3.31 -16.26
CA ASN A 523 41.57 3.27 -16.38
C ASN A 523 42.28 4.27 -15.44
N ARG A 524 41.52 5.02 -14.65
CA ARG A 524 42.05 5.97 -13.67
C ARG A 524 42.07 5.35 -12.29
N GLU A 525 43.09 5.71 -11.50
CA GLU A 525 43.01 5.52 -10.05
C GLU A 525 41.80 6.27 -9.50
N TRP A 526 41.00 5.59 -8.71
CA TRP A 526 39.77 6.18 -8.15
C TRP A 526 40.10 7.07 -6.95
N GLY A 527 39.41 8.18 -6.84
CA GLY A 527 39.62 9.14 -5.76
C GLY A 527 39.32 8.56 -4.37
N THR A 528 40.10 8.97 -3.38
CA THR A 528 39.86 8.60 -1.98
C THR A 528 38.81 9.54 -1.37
N PRO A 529 37.71 9.03 -0.80
CA PRO A 529 36.73 9.86 -0.13
C PRO A 529 37.31 10.62 1.06
N ILE A 530 36.91 11.88 1.24
CA ILE A 530 37.25 12.67 2.41
C ILE A 530 36.33 12.25 3.56
N VAL A 531 36.89 11.59 4.56
CA VAL A 531 36.14 11.11 5.74
C VAL A 531 36.84 11.60 7.00
N MET A 532 36.06 12.17 7.94
CA MET A 532 36.60 12.59 9.23
C MET A 532 37.00 11.37 10.07
N ASP A 533 38.12 11.49 10.80
CA ASP A 533 38.57 10.45 11.75
C ASP A 533 37.45 10.07 12.73
N PRO A 534 37.14 8.78 12.89
CA PRO A 534 36.07 8.32 13.78
C PRO A 534 36.24 8.78 15.24
N LYS A 535 37.48 8.89 15.74
CA LYS A 535 37.76 9.39 17.10
C LYS A 535 37.44 10.87 17.24
N VAL A 536 37.66 11.66 16.18
CA VAL A 536 37.30 13.08 16.16
C VAL A 536 35.79 13.23 16.15
N LYS A 537 35.06 12.45 15.30
CA LYS A 537 33.61 12.42 15.30
C LYS A 537 33.06 12.12 16.70
N GLN A 538 33.50 11.02 17.30
CA GLN A 538 33.05 10.59 18.63
C GLN A 538 33.34 11.66 19.71
N LYS A 539 34.49 12.34 19.63
CA LYS A 539 34.83 13.44 20.53
C LYS A 539 33.84 14.60 20.36
N ILE A 540 33.57 14.98 19.11
CA ILE A 540 32.64 16.09 18.82
C ILE A 540 31.22 15.74 19.27
N ASP A 541 30.75 14.52 18.97
CA ASP A 541 29.43 14.04 19.43
C ASP A 541 29.31 14.12 20.96
N SER A 542 30.36 13.83 21.70
CA SER A 542 30.35 13.88 23.17
C SER A 542 30.29 15.28 23.78
N ILE A 543 30.64 16.31 23.01
CA ILE A 543 30.66 17.71 23.47
C ILE A 543 29.66 18.61 22.72
N TRP A 544 28.82 18.01 21.83
CA TRP A 544 27.94 18.78 20.95
C TRP A 544 27.00 19.71 21.72
N ASP A 545 26.39 19.20 22.77
CA ASP A 545 25.49 19.99 23.66
C ASP A 545 26.23 21.15 24.35
N GLU A 546 27.51 20.96 24.71
CA GLU A 546 28.33 21.97 25.34
C GLU A 546 28.68 23.12 24.38
N LEU A 547 28.65 22.88 23.06
CA LEU A 547 28.93 23.90 22.05
C LEU A 547 27.76 24.90 21.89
N GLY A 548 26.58 24.58 22.40
CA GLY A 548 25.39 25.44 22.31
C GLY A 548 24.93 25.69 20.88
N ILE A 549 25.23 24.78 19.97
CA ILE A 549 24.80 24.83 18.57
C ILE A 549 23.44 24.10 18.50
N ASP A 550 22.37 24.83 18.20
CA ASP A 550 21.06 24.25 18.00
C ASP A 550 21.07 23.35 16.77
N ASP A 551 20.55 22.12 16.92
CA ASP A 551 20.28 21.17 15.81
C ASP A 551 19.12 21.62 14.90
N SER A 552 18.78 22.90 14.91
CA SER A 552 17.79 23.45 13.99
C SER A 552 18.30 23.27 12.57
N PRO A 553 17.58 22.53 11.71
CA PRO A 553 17.99 22.39 10.32
C PRO A 553 18.01 23.76 9.67
N THR A 554 19.18 24.29 9.44
CA THR A 554 19.35 25.45 8.57
C THR A 554 19.04 25.03 7.15
N LEU A 555 17.85 25.44 6.66
CA LEU A 555 17.36 25.61 5.28
C LEU A 555 17.58 24.42 4.30
#